data_60c9ace3718dcecb32adf733cdb0f372
#
_entry.id   60c9ace3718dcecb32adf733cdb0f372
#
_cell.length_a   1.000
_cell.length_b   1.000
_cell.length_c   1.000
_cell.angle_alpha   90.00
_cell.angle_beta   90.00
_cell.angle_gamma   90.00
#
_symmetry.space_group_name_H-M   'P 1'
#
loop_
_entity.id
_entity.type
_entity.pdbx_description
1 polymer ?
#
loop_
_entity_poly.entity_id
_entity_poly.type
_entity_poly.pdbx_seq_one_letter_code
_entity_poly.pdbx_strand_id
1 'polypeptide(L)'
;MTATARHDSFRTTLLLAAAAVILSITTGIRQSMGLFANPIVTTTGVSIASISFALAVGQFMWGAAQPLFGAIADQYGASRILMAGGLLMALGAALARYSASELGFALSLGVVMAVGAAAGSFAVLIGVSSQLVPPEKRSFASGVINAGGSLGQLVFAPFSQFVISRSGWNIGLLALSLSALVTVPLAWLFRRSPEATDGSTRAERAAPILHLSLREQLRVAMRDRSYLYLHAGFFTCGFHIAFLVTHLPGDLQLCGLAANVAANSIAIIGAANVIGSLSVGWLGGRHRMKHILAWLYATRAAVIVCYLLMPKTALNVYLVAAALGVSWLATVPPTAGLVGKLFGTRYLTTLFGLTLLSHQIGGFFGAWLGGVAMAQLGSYQWVWYADIGLALAAAVVSLPIREAAIMRPAVRAAGA
;
A
#
# COMPACT_ATOMS: atom_id res chain seq x y z
N MET A 1 -1.18 -16.73 35.72
CA MET A 1 -1.56 -16.98 34.32
C MET A 1 -1.62 -18.49 34.14
N THR A 2 -2.79 -18.99 33.80
CA THR A 2 -3.02 -20.42 33.53
C THR A 2 -2.28 -20.87 32.28
N ALA A 3 -1.93 -22.16 32.15
CA ALA A 3 -1.22 -22.70 30.97
C ALA A 3 -1.97 -22.41 29.66
N THR A 4 -3.31 -22.43 29.67
CA THR A 4 -4.17 -22.06 28.54
C THR A 4 -3.99 -20.60 28.09
N ALA A 5 -3.93 -19.66 29.04
CA ALA A 5 -3.72 -18.23 28.71
C ALA A 5 -2.32 -17.96 28.11
N ARG A 6 -1.31 -18.74 28.50
CA ARG A 6 0.03 -18.67 27.87
C ARG A 6 0.02 -19.21 26.43
N HIS A 7 -0.67 -20.31 26.19
CA HIS A 7 -0.78 -20.93 24.88
C HIS A 7 -1.51 -20.02 23.88
N ASP A 8 -2.61 -19.37 24.28
CA ASP A 8 -3.37 -18.45 23.46
C ASP A 8 -2.59 -17.18 23.14
N SER A 9 -1.83 -16.66 24.11
CA SER A 9 -0.96 -15.49 23.90
C SER A 9 0.17 -15.81 22.92
N PHE A 10 0.81 -16.96 23.01
CA PHE A 10 1.87 -17.40 22.10
C PHE A 10 1.35 -17.58 20.67
N ARG A 11 0.21 -18.24 20.50
CA ARG A 11 -0.44 -18.44 19.19
C ARG A 11 -0.79 -17.10 18.54
N THR A 12 -1.36 -16.16 19.27
CA THR A 12 -1.68 -14.82 18.77
C THR A 12 -0.42 -14.07 18.30
N THR A 13 0.65 -14.11 19.10
CA THR A 13 1.93 -13.49 18.74
C THR A 13 2.52 -14.10 17.48
N LEU A 14 2.48 -15.43 17.36
CA LEU A 14 2.96 -16.14 16.16
C LEU A 14 2.18 -15.76 14.90
N LEU A 15 0.85 -15.64 15.01
CA LEU A 15 -0.01 -15.23 13.90
C LEU A 15 0.25 -13.77 13.47
N LEU A 16 0.44 -12.87 14.41
CA LEU A 16 0.80 -11.48 14.10
C LEU A 16 2.17 -11.36 13.45
N ALA A 17 3.15 -12.14 13.93
CA ALA A 17 4.47 -12.22 13.32
C ALA A 17 4.39 -12.78 11.88
N ALA A 18 3.64 -13.86 11.67
CA ALA A 18 3.41 -14.43 10.35
C ALA A 18 2.72 -13.43 9.40
N ALA A 19 1.71 -12.69 9.88
CA ALA A 19 1.06 -11.63 9.10
C ALA A 19 2.04 -10.52 8.71
N ALA A 20 2.87 -10.07 9.66
CA ALA A 20 3.90 -9.07 9.41
C ALA A 20 4.94 -9.54 8.38
N VAL A 21 5.37 -10.81 8.45
CA VAL A 21 6.32 -11.40 7.49
C VAL A 21 5.67 -11.56 6.10
N ILE A 22 4.41 -12.02 6.01
CA ILE A 22 3.70 -12.11 4.73
C ILE A 22 3.59 -10.71 4.10
N LEU A 23 3.20 -9.69 4.87
CA LEU A 23 3.14 -8.33 4.36
C LEU A 23 4.52 -7.79 3.96
N SER A 24 5.56 -8.13 4.72
CA SER A 24 6.95 -7.79 4.41
C SER A 24 7.36 -8.33 3.04
N ILE A 25 7.10 -9.60 2.78
CA ILE A 25 7.42 -10.25 1.52
C ILE A 25 6.62 -9.62 0.37
N THR A 26 5.30 -9.54 0.49
CA THR A 26 4.44 -9.07 -0.60
C THR A 26 4.67 -7.61 -0.94
N THR A 27 4.81 -6.75 0.06
CA THR A 27 5.09 -5.32 -0.12
C THR A 27 6.52 -5.10 -0.58
N GLY A 28 7.49 -5.81 0.01
CA GLY A 28 8.91 -5.68 -0.32
C GLY A 28 9.20 -6.05 -1.77
N ILE A 29 8.68 -7.17 -2.25
CA ILE A 29 8.80 -7.58 -3.65
C ILE A 29 8.19 -6.51 -4.57
N ARG A 30 6.95 -6.08 -4.30
CA ARG A 30 6.25 -5.09 -5.13
C ARG A 30 6.99 -3.75 -5.18
N GLN A 31 7.50 -3.27 -4.06
CA GLN A 31 8.22 -1.99 -3.96
C GLN A 31 9.61 -2.03 -4.59
N SER A 32 10.13 -3.22 -4.90
CA SER A 32 11.44 -3.39 -5.55
C SER A 32 11.35 -3.47 -7.08
N MET A 33 10.14 -3.54 -7.67
CA MET A 33 9.97 -3.79 -9.10
C MET A 33 10.59 -2.71 -10.00
N GLY A 34 10.64 -1.46 -9.55
CA GLY A 34 11.29 -0.38 -10.29
C GLY A 34 12.80 -0.63 -10.56
N LEU A 35 13.47 -1.39 -9.67
CA LEU A 35 14.89 -1.75 -9.86
C LEU A 35 15.13 -2.69 -11.07
N PHE A 36 14.09 -3.42 -11.48
CA PHE A 36 14.13 -4.34 -12.61
C PHE A 36 13.87 -3.66 -13.96
N ALA A 37 13.25 -2.47 -13.98
CA ALA A 37 12.80 -1.81 -15.22
C ALA A 37 13.96 -1.61 -16.22
N ASN A 38 15.02 -0.92 -15.85
CA ASN A 38 16.16 -0.66 -16.74
C ASN A 38 16.90 -1.94 -17.14
N PRO A 39 17.25 -2.88 -16.24
CA PRO A 39 17.85 -4.15 -16.62
C PRO A 39 17.04 -4.96 -17.62
N ILE A 40 15.71 -4.97 -17.50
CA ILE A 40 14.82 -5.62 -18.46
C ILE A 40 14.89 -4.92 -19.83
N VAL A 41 14.69 -3.59 -19.84
CA VAL A 41 14.73 -2.76 -21.07
C VAL A 41 16.03 -2.97 -21.84
N THR A 42 17.18 -2.91 -21.16
CA THR A 42 18.49 -3.00 -21.79
C THR A 42 18.81 -4.39 -22.36
N THR A 43 18.20 -5.45 -21.80
CA THR A 43 18.50 -6.83 -22.22
C THR A 43 17.47 -7.40 -23.16
N THR A 44 16.20 -6.98 -23.07
CA THR A 44 15.11 -7.54 -23.90
C THR A 44 14.74 -6.65 -25.08
N GLY A 45 15.12 -5.36 -25.07
CA GLY A 45 14.72 -4.38 -26.07
C GLY A 45 13.26 -3.91 -25.94
N VAL A 46 12.52 -4.40 -24.93
CA VAL A 46 11.15 -3.90 -24.64
C VAL A 46 11.23 -2.46 -24.16
N SER A 47 10.32 -1.60 -24.62
CA SER A 47 10.37 -0.18 -24.29
C SER A 47 10.16 0.09 -22.79
N ILE A 48 10.78 1.17 -22.30
CA ILE A 48 10.56 1.61 -20.90
C ILE A 48 9.08 1.97 -20.66
N ALA A 49 8.38 2.49 -21.66
CA ALA A 49 6.95 2.79 -21.57
C ALA A 49 6.12 1.53 -21.36
N SER A 50 6.44 0.42 -22.04
CA SER A 50 5.75 -0.86 -21.90
C SER A 50 5.99 -1.53 -20.55
N ILE A 51 7.24 -1.48 -20.05
CA ILE A 51 7.54 -1.99 -18.70
C ILE A 51 6.82 -1.13 -17.65
N SER A 52 6.84 0.18 -17.81
CA SER A 52 6.13 1.10 -16.91
C SER A 52 4.62 0.88 -16.94
N PHE A 53 4.05 0.59 -18.11
CA PHE A 53 2.64 0.22 -18.25
C PHE A 53 2.33 -1.11 -17.53
N ALA A 54 3.19 -2.13 -17.66
CA ALA A 54 3.03 -3.38 -16.94
C ALA A 54 3.01 -3.17 -15.41
N LEU A 55 3.92 -2.33 -14.89
CA LEU A 55 3.96 -1.97 -13.47
C LEU A 55 2.75 -1.12 -13.06
N ALA A 56 2.26 -0.24 -13.93
CA ALA A 56 1.05 0.54 -13.70
C ALA A 56 -0.20 -0.34 -13.62
N VAL A 57 -0.35 -1.30 -14.54
CA VAL A 57 -1.39 -2.34 -14.46
C VAL A 57 -1.29 -3.08 -13.14
N GLY A 58 -0.06 -3.41 -12.70
CA GLY A 58 0.19 -4.04 -11.41
C GLY A 58 -0.31 -3.23 -10.21
N GLN A 59 -0.13 -1.92 -10.21
CA GLN A 59 -0.67 -1.05 -9.16
C GLN A 59 -2.21 -1.12 -9.12
N PHE A 60 -2.86 -1.01 -10.27
CA PHE A 60 -4.31 -1.08 -10.37
C PHE A 60 -4.86 -2.45 -9.96
N MET A 61 -4.31 -3.53 -10.51
CA MET A 61 -4.76 -4.91 -10.24
C MET A 61 -4.56 -5.30 -8.78
N TRP A 62 -3.46 -4.85 -8.16
CA TRP A 62 -3.25 -5.04 -6.73
C TRP A 62 -4.35 -4.37 -5.89
N GLY A 63 -4.77 -3.16 -6.24
CA GLY A 63 -5.85 -2.46 -5.56
C GLY A 63 -7.22 -3.09 -5.81
N ALA A 64 -7.53 -3.40 -7.07
CA ALA A 64 -8.83 -3.91 -7.48
C ALA A 64 -9.10 -5.33 -6.93
N ALA A 65 -8.06 -6.15 -6.76
CA ALA A 65 -8.21 -7.52 -6.26
C ALA A 65 -8.38 -7.60 -4.72
N GLN A 66 -7.98 -6.58 -3.95
CA GLN A 66 -8.04 -6.62 -2.48
C GLN A 66 -9.47 -6.82 -1.93
N PRO A 67 -10.51 -6.09 -2.39
CA PRO A 67 -11.87 -6.31 -1.90
C PRO A 67 -12.39 -7.71 -2.20
N LEU A 68 -12.02 -8.27 -3.36
CA LEU A 68 -12.41 -9.63 -3.76
C LEU A 68 -11.77 -10.67 -2.83
N PHE A 69 -10.47 -10.55 -2.58
CA PHE A 69 -9.77 -11.46 -1.66
C PHE A 69 -10.24 -11.31 -0.21
N GLY A 70 -10.59 -10.09 0.21
CA GLY A 70 -11.20 -9.86 1.50
C GLY A 70 -12.51 -10.64 1.66
N ALA A 71 -13.43 -10.49 0.70
CA ALA A 71 -14.71 -11.19 0.70
C ALA A 71 -14.56 -12.72 0.64
N ILE A 72 -13.63 -13.22 -0.18
CA ILE A 72 -13.36 -14.66 -0.29
C ILE A 72 -12.71 -15.18 1.01
N ALA A 73 -11.81 -14.42 1.63
CA ALA A 73 -11.17 -14.78 2.89
C ALA A 73 -12.19 -14.90 4.04
N ASP A 74 -13.19 -14.03 4.05
CA ASP A 74 -14.27 -14.06 5.04
C ASP A 74 -15.17 -15.31 4.87
N GLN A 75 -15.40 -15.76 3.64
CA GLN A 75 -16.26 -16.91 3.34
C GLN A 75 -15.52 -18.24 3.43
N TYR A 76 -14.34 -18.36 2.82
CA TYR A 76 -13.61 -19.61 2.64
C TYR A 76 -12.39 -19.77 3.54
N GLY A 77 -12.09 -18.76 4.36
CA GLY A 77 -10.96 -18.71 5.28
C GLY A 77 -9.68 -18.15 4.67
N ALA A 78 -8.98 -17.37 5.46
CA ALA A 78 -7.81 -16.60 5.07
C ALA A 78 -6.64 -17.46 4.57
N SER A 79 -6.39 -18.60 5.20
CA SER A 79 -5.26 -19.47 4.87
C SER A 79 -5.22 -19.85 3.40
N ARG A 80 -6.37 -20.25 2.83
CA ARG A 80 -6.46 -20.64 1.41
C ARG A 80 -6.13 -19.50 0.48
N ILE A 81 -6.63 -18.31 0.78
CA ILE A 81 -6.42 -17.10 -0.03
C ILE A 81 -4.96 -16.64 0.04
N LEU A 82 -4.37 -16.62 1.24
CA LEU A 82 -2.97 -16.26 1.41
C LEU A 82 -2.04 -17.25 0.70
N MET A 83 -2.32 -18.56 0.75
CA MET A 83 -1.54 -19.57 0.02
C MET A 83 -1.67 -19.40 -1.49
N ALA A 84 -2.90 -19.25 -2.00
CA ALA A 84 -3.14 -19.00 -3.43
C ALA A 84 -2.46 -17.73 -3.91
N GLY A 85 -2.51 -16.66 -3.09
CA GLY A 85 -1.82 -15.40 -3.39
C GLY A 85 -0.31 -15.54 -3.46
N GLY A 86 0.29 -16.26 -2.50
CA GLY A 86 1.73 -16.54 -2.53
C GLY A 86 2.16 -17.33 -3.77
N LEU A 87 1.39 -18.35 -4.14
CA LEU A 87 1.62 -19.15 -5.36
C LEU A 87 1.46 -18.30 -6.63
N LEU A 88 0.41 -17.47 -6.73
CA LEU A 88 0.21 -16.58 -7.87
C LEU A 88 1.32 -15.56 -7.98
N MET A 89 1.74 -14.98 -6.86
CA MET A 89 2.83 -14.01 -6.85
C MET A 89 4.15 -14.64 -7.31
N ALA A 90 4.46 -15.83 -6.81
CA ALA A 90 5.63 -16.60 -7.22
C ALA A 90 5.56 -16.97 -8.72
N LEU A 91 4.40 -17.43 -9.18
CA LEU A 91 4.17 -17.77 -10.58
C LEU A 91 4.35 -16.55 -11.49
N GLY A 92 3.79 -15.39 -11.11
CA GLY A 92 3.94 -14.16 -11.90
C GLY A 92 5.40 -13.72 -12.04
N ALA A 93 6.17 -13.73 -10.95
CA ALA A 93 7.60 -13.44 -10.98
C ALA A 93 8.40 -14.47 -11.82
N ALA A 94 8.06 -15.76 -11.70
CA ALA A 94 8.69 -16.81 -12.48
C ALA A 94 8.38 -16.71 -13.98
N LEU A 95 7.13 -16.40 -14.35
CA LEU A 95 6.73 -16.20 -15.76
C LEU A 95 7.40 -14.98 -16.37
N ALA A 96 7.54 -13.90 -15.60
CA ALA A 96 8.19 -12.68 -16.06
C ALA A 96 9.63 -12.91 -16.48
N ARG A 97 10.34 -13.86 -15.84
CA ARG A 97 11.71 -14.24 -16.20
C ARG A 97 11.83 -14.73 -17.67
N TYR A 98 10.79 -15.39 -18.18
CA TYR A 98 10.77 -15.93 -19.54
C TYR A 98 10.06 -15.00 -20.52
N SER A 99 9.54 -13.85 -20.06
CA SER A 99 8.90 -12.89 -20.93
C SER A 99 9.91 -12.12 -21.76
N ALA A 100 9.61 -12.00 -23.07
CA ALA A 100 10.38 -11.22 -24.02
C ALA A 100 9.50 -10.24 -24.80
N SER A 101 8.23 -10.08 -24.40
CA SER A 101 7.25 -9.22 -25.04
C SER A 101 6.55 -8.31 -24.04
N GLU A 102 6.05 -7.18 -24.53
CA GLU A 102 5.28 -6.21 -23.75
C GLU A 102 4.07 -6.86 -23.05
N LEU A 103 3.31 -7.66 -23.80
CA LEU A 103 2.16 -8.40 -23.27
C LEU A 103 2.58 -9.43 -22.22
N GLY A 104 3.72 -10.12 -22.43
CA GLY A 104 4.26 -11.07 -21.47
C GLY A 104 4.56 -10.43 -20.12
N PHE A 105 5.20 -9.26 -20.10
CA PHE A 105 5.44 -8.51 -18.87
C PHE A 105 4.15 -7.93 -18.25
N ALA A 106 3.23 -7.42 -19.07
CA ALA A 106 1.95 -6.90 -18.58
C ALA A 106 1.13 -8.01 -17.90
N LEU A 107 1.07 -9.21 -18.46
CA LEU A 107 0.36 -10.34 -17.86
C LEU A 107 1.08 -10.91 -16.65
N SER A 108 2.39 -11.11 -16.71
CA SER A 108 3.15 -11.75 -15.62
C SER A 108 3.34 -10.83 -14.41
N LEU A 109 3.88 -9.63 -14.60
CA LEU A 109 4.12 -8.65 -13.52
C LEU A 109 2.86 -7.85 -13.21
N GLY A 110 2.15 -7.38 -14.25
CA GLY A 110 1.01 -6.50 -14.11
C GLY A 110 -0.24 -7.20 -13.59
N VAL A 111 -0.52 -8.43 -14.02
CA VAL A 111 -1.73 -9.14 -13.61
C VAL A 111 -1.42 -10.23 -12.60
N VAL A 112 -0.71 -11.28 -12.98
CA VAL A 112 -0.58 -12.49 -12.16
C VAL A 112 0.13 -12.20 -10.84
N MET A 113 1.30 -11.55 -10.90
CA MET A 113 2.07 -11.21 -9.69
C MET A 113 1.33 -10.23 -8.79
N ALA A 114 0.71 -9.19 -9.38
CA ALA A 114 0.02 -8.16 -8.63
C ALA A 114 -1.26 -8.66 -7.95
N VAL A 115 -2.05 -9.49 -8.64
CA VAL A 115 -3.22 -10.17 -8.06
C VAL A 115 -2.78 -11.08 -6.92
N GLY A 116 -1.70 -11.85 -7.11
CA GLY A 116 -1.13 -12.66 -6.02
C GLY A 116 -0.74 -11.84 -4.80
N ALA A 117 -0.06 -10.71 -5.00
CA ALA A 117 0.31 -9.80 -3.93
C ALA A 117 -0.88 -9.18 -3.18
N ALA A 118 -2.02 -8.99 -3.86
CA ALA A 118 -3.23 -8.44 -3.26
C ALA A 118 -3.83 -9.35 -2.17
N ALA A 119 -3.68 -10.65 -2.29
CA ALA A 119 -4.12 -11.60 -1.27
C ALA A 119 -3.34 -11.45 0.05
N GLY A 120 -2.05 -11.13 -0.02
CA GLY A 120 -1.20 -10.83 1.15
C GLY A 120 -1.13 -9.34 1.47
N SER A 121 -2.15 -8.56 1.14
CA SER A 121 -2.21 -7.12 1.39
C SER A 121 -2.53 -6.77 2.84
N PHE A 122 -2.24 -5.53 3.20
CA PHE A 122 -2.56 -4.97 4.49
C PHE A 122 -4.03 -5.13 4.88
N ALA A 123 -4.96 -4.89 3.95
CA ALA A 123 -6.39 -4.99 4.20
C ALA A 123 -6.81 -6.43 4.59
N VAL A 124 -6.35 -7.43 3.85
CA VAL A 124 -6.67 -8.84 4.12
C VAL A 124 -6.05 -9.30 5.44
N LEU A 125 -4.77 -8.99 5.67
CA LEU A 125 -4.06 -9.42 6.86
C LEU A 125 -4.60 -8.78 8.14
N ILE A 126 -4.97 -7.48 8.10
CA ILE A 126 -5.63 -6.83 9.24
C ILE A 126 -7.03 -7.40 9.47
N GLY A 127 -7.81 -7.59 8.42
CA GLY A 127 -9.15 -8.16 8.53
C GLY A 127 -9.13 -9.49 9.27
N VAL A 128 -8.21 -10.39 8.87
CA VAL A 128 -8.03 -11.70 9.50
C VAL A 128 -7.50 -11.60 10.93
N SER A 129 -6.47 -10.78 11.14
CA SER A 129 -5.85 -10.63 12.45
C SER A 129 -6.79 -9.99 13.48
N SER A 130 -7.67 -9.08 13.04
CA SER A 130 -8.66 -8.45 13.91
C SER A 130 -9.69 -9.43 14.50
N GLN A 131 -9.91 -10.57 13.84
CA GLN A 131 -10.78 -11.65 14.34
C GLN A 131 -10.08 -12.53 15.40
N LEU A 132 -8.75 -12.51 15.44
CA LEU A 132 -7.92 -13.35 16.29
C LEU A 132 -7.40 -12.61 17.54
N VAL A 133 -7.58 -11.29 17.59
CA VAL A 133 -7.02 -10.42 18.63
C VAL A 133 -8.15 -9.71 19.37
N PRO A 134 -8.10 -9.64 20.73
CA PRO A 134 -9.06 -8.87 21.52
C PRO A 134 -9.18 -7.41 21.05
N PRO A 135 -10.37 -6.78 21.17
CA PRO A 135 -10.61 -5.42 20.67
C PRO A 135 -9.58 -4.39 21.11
N GLU A 136 -9.10 -4.48 22.35
CA GLU A 136 -8.14 -3.56 22.96
C GLU A 136 -6.75 -3.64 22.31
N LYS A 137 -6.41 -4.79 21.70
CA LYS A 137 -5.11 -5.05 21.06
C LYS A 137 -5.14 -4.91 19.54
N ARG A 138 -6.30 -4.68 18.91
CA ARG A 138 -6.45 -4.59 17.45
C ARG A 138 -5.61 -3.47 16.83
N SER A 139 -5.54 -2.31 17.48
CA SER A 139 -4.72 -1.18 17.01
C SER A 139 -3.23 -1.52 17.04
N PHE A 140 -2.77 -2.18 18.11
CA PHE A 140 -1.39 -2.66 18.22
C PHE A 140 -1.07 -3.70 17.14
N ALA A 141 -1.97 -4.67 16.93
CA ALA A 141 -1.83 -5.68 15.89
C ALA A 141 -1.71 -5.07 14.48
N SER A 142 -2.55 -4.08 14.17
CA SER A 142 -2.48 -3.33 12.91
C SER A 142 -1.13 -2.61 12.76
N GLY A 143 -0.61 -2.03 13.83
CA GLY A 143 0.70 -1.37 13.86
C GLY A 143 1.84 -2.36 13.57
N VAL A 144 1.83 -3.53 14.20
CA VAL A 144 2.84 -4.59 13.98
C VAL A 144 2.83 -5.07 12.52
N ILE A 145 1.64 -5.32 11.96
CA ILE A 145 1.49 -5.77 10.57
C ILE A 145 1.98 -4.68 9.61
N ASN A 146 1.62 -3.41 9.84
CA ASN A 146 2.07 -2.29 9.00
C ASN A 146 3.59 -2.11 9.04
N ALA A 147 4.20 -2.26 10.21
CA ALA A 147 5.67 -2.24 10.36
C ALA A 147 6.32 -3.35 9.51
N GLY A 148 5.68 -4.53 9.40
CA GLY A 148 6.11 -5.59 8.50
C GLY A 148 6.24 -5.12 7.04
N GLY A 149 5.24 -4.41 6.52
CA GLY A 149 5.30 -3.85 5.15
C GLY A 149 6.51 -2.92 4.93
N SER A 150 6.79 -2.05 5.90
CA SER A 150 7.95 -1.14 5.86
C SER A 150 9.29 -1.88 5.96
N LEU A 151 9.36 -2.93 6.80
CA LEU A 151 10.53 -3.81 6.87
C LEU A 151 10.75 -4.55 5.54
N GLY A 152 9.68 -4.92 4.84
CA GLY A 152 9.78 -5.51 3.51
C GLY A 152 10.50 -4.60 2.52
N GLN A 153 10.12 -3.33 2.48
CA GLN A 153 10.76 -2.33 1.62
C GLN A 153 12.25 -2.16 1.99
N LEU A 154 12.55 -2.11 3.29
CA LEU A 154 13.92 -1.99 3.80
C LEU A 154 14.82 -3.16 3.39
N VAL A 155 14.28 -4.38 3.37
CA VAL A 155 15.06 -5.61 3.11
C VAL A 155 15.10 -5.94 1.61
N PHE A 156 13.94 -5.93 0.94
CA PHE A 156 13.84 -6.46 -0.43
C PHE A 156 14.47 -5.55 -1.48
N ALA A 157 14.53 -4.24 -1.29
CA ALA A 157 15.16 -3.36 -2.27
C ALA A 157 16.68 -3.57 -2.36
N PRO A 158 17.47 -3.54 -1.26
CA PRO A 158 18.90 -3.89 -1.32
C PRO A 158 19.14 -5.33 -1.74
N PHE A 159 18.32 -6.29 -1.28
CA PHE A 159 18.41 -7.69 -1.68
C PHE A 159 18.23 -7.85 -3.20
N SER A 160 17.19 -7.25 -3.77
CA SER A 160 16.93 -7.30 -5.21
C SER A 160 18.11 -6.70 -5.99
N GLN A 161 18.59 -5.53 -5.59
CA GLN A 161 19.71 -4.88 -6.25
C GLN A 161 21.00 -5.72 -6.16
N PHE A 162 21.27 -6.34 -5.02
CA PHE A 162 22.41 -7.24 -4.85
C PHE A 162 22.35 -8.43 -5.81
N VAL A 163 21.18 -9.07 -5.93
CA VAL A 163 21.03 -10.21 -6.84
C VAL A 163 21.09 -9.76 -8.30
N ILE A 164 20.45 -8.65 -8.67
CA ILE A 164 20.49 -8.08 -10.02
C ILE A 164 21.93 -7.80 -10.44
N SER A 165 22.72 -7.16 -9.58
CA SER A 165 24.09 -6.76 -9.90
C SER A 165 25.06 -7.93 -10.02
N ARG A 166 24.80 -9.05 -9.33
CA ARG A 166 25.64 -10.24 -9.34
C ARG A 166 25.26 -11.27 -10.41
N SER A 167 23.95 -11.44 -10.64
CA SER A 167 23.44 -12.57 -11.39
C SER A 167 22.41 -12.18 -12.46
N GLY A 168 22.14 -10.88 -12.61
CA GLY A 168 21.17 -10.34 -13.56
C GLY A 168 19.72 -10.39 -13.06
N TRP A 169 18.86 -9.67 -13.77
CA TRP A 169 17.45 -9.51 -13.41
C TRP A 169 16.65 -10.83 -13.45
N ASN A 170 17.01 -11.74 -14.36
CA ASN A 170 16.37 -13.06 -14.47
C ASN A 170 16.47 -13.87 -13.19
N ILE A 171 17.67 -13.91 -12.60
CA ILE A 171 17.91 -14.59 -11.31
C ILE A 171 17.29 -13.78 -10.17
N GLY A 172 17.28 -12.45 -10.28
CA GLY A 172 16.58 -11.56 -9.35
C GLY A 172 15.08 -11.90 -9.25
N LEU A 173 14.38 -12.05 -10.37
CA LEU A 173 12.98 -12.45 -10.39
C LEU A 173 12.74 -13.86 -9.84
N LEU A 174 13.67 -14.79 -10.12
CA LEU A 174 13.59 -16.13 -9.52
C LEU A 174 13.76 -16.09 -8.00
N ALA A 175 14.71 -15.29 -7.49
CA ALA A 175 14.91 -15.12 -6.06
C ALA A 175 13.65 -14.52 -5.38
N LEU A 176 13.00 -13.54 -6.03
CA LEU A 176 11.72 -12.99 -5.56
C LEU A 176 10.58 -14.01 -5.62
N SER A 177 10.53 -14.82 -6.68
CA SER A 177 9.57 -15.94 -6.80
C SER A 177 9.72 -16.92 -5.63
N LEU A 178 10.95 -17.35 -5.33
CA LEU A 178 11.22 -18.24 -4.20
C LEU A 178 10.90 -17.59 -2.86
N SER A 179 11.18 -16.28 -2.71
CA SER A 179 10.81 -15.54 -1.51
C SER A 179 9.29 -15.47 -1.33
N ALA A 180 8.52 -15.30 -2.42
CA ALA A 180 7.06 -15.31 -2.38
C ALA A 180 6.52 -16.66 -1.92
N LEU A 181 7.15 -17.79 -2.26
CA LEU A 181 6.74 -19.13 -1.80
C LEU A 181 6.82 -19.30 -0.28
N VAL A 182 7.65 -18.51 0.42
CA VAL A 182 7.73 -18.53 1.89
C VAL A 182 6.39 -18.12 2.53
N THR A 183 5.57 -17.34 1.82
CA THR A 183 4.24 -16.97 2.31
C THR A 183 3.30 -18.18 2.42
N VAL A 184 3.51 -19.26 1.65
CA VAL A 184 2.66 -20.44 1.63
C VAL A 184 2.66 -21.21 2.96
N PRO A 185 3.82 -21.62 3.52
CA PRO A 185 3.84 -22.24 4.85
C PRO A 185 3.40 -21.29 5.96
N LEU A 186 3.69 -19.98 5.87
CA LEU A 186 3.20 -18.99 6.83
C LEU A 186 1.68 -18.86 6.79
N ALA A 187 1.08 -18.92 5.62
CA ALA A 187 -0.37 -18.88 5.44
C ALA A 187 -1.08 -20.08 6.08
N TRP A 188 -0.39 -21.21 6.22
CA TRP A 188 -0.93 -22.38 6.90
C TRP A 188 -1.26 -22.10 8.37
N LEU A 189 -0.53 -21.22 9.04
CA LEU A 189 -0.79 -20.84 10.44
C LEU A 189 -2.17 -20.20 10.63
N PHE A 190 -2.75 -19.62 9.56
CA PHE A 190 -4.09 -18.99 9.58
C PHE A 190 -5.24 -19.99 9.36
N ARG A 191 -4.99 -21.30 9.38
CA ARG A 191 -6.05 -22.30 9.34
C ARG A 191 -6.91 -22.19 10.60
N ARG A 192 -8.23 -22.10 10.41
CA ARG A 192 -9.18 -22.15 11.52
C ARG A 192 -9.13 -23.55 12.12
N SER A 193 -8.98 -23.64 13.46
CA SER A 193 -9.31 -24.89 14.17
C SER A 193 -10.83 -25.12 14.08
N PRO A 194 -11.29 -26.37 13.92
CA PRO A 194 -12.73 -26.68 13.83
C PRO A 194 -13.55 -26.20 15.04
N GLU A 195 -12.91 -25.98 16.18
CA GLU A 195 -13.55 -25.63 17.46
C GLU A 195 -13.90 -24.12 17.59
N ALA A 196 -13.47 -23.25 16.67
CA ALA A 196 -13.66 -21.80 16.79
C ALA A 196 -14.99 -21.28 16.18
N THR A 197 -15.95 -22.17 15.88
CA THR A 197 -17.16 -21.79 15.11
C THR A 197 -18.33 -21.31 15.96
N ASP A 198 -18.20 -21.27 17.30
CA ASP A 198 -19.34 -20.98 18.17
C ASP A 198 -19.02 -19.92 19.24
N GLY A 199 -19.14 -18.64 18.93
CA GLY A 199 -19.14 -17.67 20.02
C GLY A 199 -19.04 -16.19 19.75
N SER A 200 -18.51 -15.69 18.62
CA SER A 200 -18.16 -14.27 18.53
C SER A 200 -19.00 -13.38 17.59
N THR A 201 -19.95 -13.93 16.85
CA THR A 201 -20.77 -13.16 15.88
C THR A 201 -22.10 -12.66 16.42
N ARG A 202 -22.47 -12.94 17.66
CA ARG A 202 -23.77 -12.61 18.23
C ARG A 202 -23.80 -11.35 19.10
N ALA A 203 -22.66 -10.95 19.69
CA ALA A 203 -22.60 -9.81 20.61
C ALA A 203 -22.48 -8.43 19.94
N GLU A 204 -22.02 -8.34 18.70
CA GLU A 204 -21.89 -7.04 17.99
C GLU A 204 -23.16 -6.61 17.23
N ARG A 205 -24.24 -7.41 17.26
CA ARG A 205 -25.51 -7.10 16.57
C ARG A 205 -26.53 -6.30 17.41
N ALA A 206 -26.20 -5.96 18.62
CA ALA A 206 -27.17 -5.37 19.57
C ALA A 206 -26.85 -3.91 19.91
N ALA A 207 -26.85 -3.02 18.94
CA ALA A 207 -27.05 -1.60 19.19
C ALA A 207 -28.05 -1.03 18.16
N PRO A 208 -29.18 -0.45 18.58
CA PRO A 208 -30.17 0.12 17.67
C PRO A 208 -29.72 1.49 17.19
N ILE A 209 -28.91 1.54 16.13
CA ILE A 209 -28.63 2.75 15.38
C ILE A 209 -29.36 2.61 14.05
N LEU A 210 -30.15 3.62 13.66
CA LEU A 210 -30.87 3.70 12.38
C LEU A 210 -30.00 3.19 11.23
N HIS A 211 -30.36 2.03 10.69
CA HIS A 211 -29.51 1.27 9.80
C HIS A 211 -29.73 1.71 8.36
N LEU A 212 -28.84 2.59 7.83
CA LEU A 212 -28.73 2.68 6.38
C LEU A 212 -28.19 1.35 5.83
N SER A 213 -28.72 0.95 4.69
CA SER A 213 -28.12 -0.09 3.87
C SER A 213 -26.74 0.38 3.36
N LEU A 214 -25.86 -0.55 3.04
CA LEU A 214 -24.55 -0.22 2.44
C LEU A 214 -24.71 0.68 1.20
N ARG A 215 -25.70 0.39 0.34
CA ARG A 215 -25.97 1.16 -0.87
C ARG A 215 -26.33 2.62 -0.59
N GLU A 216 -27.13 2.86 0.43
CA GLU A 216 -27.50 4.23 0.87
C GLU A 216 -26.28 4.95 1.47
N GLN A 217 -25.51 4.25 2.32
CA GLN A 217 -24.29 4.81 2.91
C GLN A 217 -23.28 5.22 1.84
N LEU A 218 -23.07 4.38 0.81
CA LEU A 218 -22.22 4.69 -0.33
C LEU A 218 -22.75 5.91 -1.10
N ARG A 219 -24.06 5.98 -1.35
CA ARG A 219 -24.68 7.14 -2.03
C ARG A 219 -24.48 8.44 -1.24
N VAL A 220 -24.63 8.40 0.07
CA VAL A 220 -24.39 9.55 0.95
C VAL A 220 -22.91 9.93 0.92
N ALA A 221 -22.00 8.97 1.05
CA ALA A 221 -20.57 9.21 1.06
C ALA A 221 -20.09 9.84 -0.26
N MET A 222 -20.48 9.29 -1.41
CA MET A 222 -20.07 9.79 -2.73
C MET A 222 -20.64 11.17 -3.08
N ARG A 223 -21.60 11.69 -2.29
CA ARG A 223 -22.12 13.06 -2.42
C ARG A 223 -21.49 14.03 -1.42
N ASP A 224 -20.75 13.53 -0.45
CA ASP A 224 -20.11 14.37 0.57
C ASP A 224 -18.78 14.95 0.06
N ARG A 225 -18.66 16.27 0.08
CA ARG A 225 -17.46 16.98 -0.40
C ARG A 225 -16.21 16.60 0.38
N SER A 226 -16.31 16.41 1.70
CA SER A 226 -15.16 16.03 2.52
C SER A 226 -14.62 14.65 2.13
N TYR A 227 -15.52 13.73 1.78
CA TYR A 227 -15.13 12.41 1.31
C TYR A 227 -14.47 12.47 -0.08
N LEU A 228 -15.01 13.28 -1.00
CA LEU A 228 -14.38 13.50 -2.31
C LEU A 228 -13.00 14.15 -2.20
N TYR A 229 -12.80 15.06 -1.26
CA TYR A 229 -11.48 15.64 -0.97
C TYR A 229 -10.49 14.58 -0.46
N LEU A 230 -10.95 13.64 0.37
CA LEU A 230 -10.12 12.50 0.79
C LEU A 230 -9.71 11.62 -0.40
N HIS A 231 -10.63 11.37 -1.34
CA HIS A 231 -10.31 10.64 -2.58
C HIS A 231 -9.26 11.37 -3.42
N ALA A 232 -9.39 12.68 -3.60
CA ALA A 232 -8.42 13.50 -4.35
C ALA A 232 -7.03 13.49 -3.70
N GLY A 233 -6.96 13.69 -2.38
CA GLY A 233 -5.69 13.62 -1.65
C GLY A 233 -5.06 12.22 -1.73
N PHE A 234 -5.86 11.17 -1.62
CA PHE A 234 -5.36 9.81 -1.63
C PHE A 234 -4.96 9.33 -3.03
N PHE A 235 -5.61 9.84 -4.09
CA PHE A 235 -5.15 9.70 -5.48
C PHE A 235 -3.73 10.26 -5.64
N THR A 236 -3.49 11.47 -5.15
CA THR A 236 -2.17 12.11 -5.19
C THR A 236 -1.11 11.28 -4.46
N CYS A 237 -1.46 10.72 -3.29
CA CYS A 237 -0.56 9.84 -2.56
C CYS A 237 -0.17 8.62 -3.40
N GLY A 238 -1.13 8.00 -4.08
CA GLY A 238 -0.89 6.87 -4.98
C GLY A 238 0.01 7.23 -6.16
N PHE A 239 -0.27 8.35 -6.80
CA PHE A 239 0.54 8.87 -7.90
C PHE A 239 2.01 9.01 -7.49
N HIS A 240 2.27 9.73 -6.41
CA HIS A 240 3.59 9.96 -5.86
C HIS A 240 4.34 8.66 -5.54
N ILE A 241 3.71 7.76 -4.79
CA ILE A 241 4.35 6.52 -4.36
C ILE A 241 4.72 5.64 -5.56
N ALA A 242 3.79 5.46 -6.49
CA ALA A 242 4.02 4.61 -7.65
C ALA A 242 5.03 5.21 -8.63
N PHE A 243 5.01 6.53 -8.83
CA PHE A 243 6.02 7.22 -9.61
C PHE A 243 7.41 7.01 -9.04
N LEU A 244 7.61 7.26 -7.75
CA LEU A 244 8.91 7.09 -7.11
C LEU A 244 9.40 5.65 -7.12
N VAL A 245 8.57 4.71 -6.71
CA VAL A 245 8.96 3.29 -6.65
C VAL A 245 9.34 2.76 -8.03
N THR A 246 8.66 3.22 -9.08
CA THR A 246 8.90 2.73 -10.44
C THR A 246 10.08 3.44 -11.10
N HIS A 247 10.19 4.77 -10.94
CA HIS A 247 11.07 5.59 -11.77
C HIS A 247 12.25 6.22 -11.03
N LEU A 248 12.27 6.28 -9.68
CA LEU A 248 13.43 6.79 -8.95
C LEU A 248 14.73 6.08 -9.34
N PRO A 249 14.78 4.73 -9.53
CA PRO A 249 16.00 4.07 -10.00
C PRO A 249 16.50 4.60 -11.35
N GLY A 250 15.58 4.80 -12.30
CA GLY A 250 15.90 5.35 -13.62
C GLY A 250 16.35 6.80 -13.55
N ASP A 251 15.67 7.63 -12.77
CA ASP A 251 16.00 9.05 -12.60
C ASP A 251 17.38 9.25 -11.99
N LEU A 252 17.74 8.45 -10.97
CA LEU A 252 19.06 8.51 -10.36
C LEU A 252 20.18 8.01 -11.30
N GLN A 253 19.88 7.01 -12.15
CA GLN A 253 20.84 6.56 -13.17
C GLN A 253 21.09 7.62 -14.23
N LEU A 254 20.07 8.38 -14.68
CA LEU A 254 20.24 9.53 -15.56
C LEU A 254 21.14 10.60 -14.93
N CYS A 255 21.12 10.72 -13.60
CA CYS A 255 22.00 11.63 -12.87
C CYS A 255 23.44 11.05 -12.66
N GLY A 256 23.76 9.89 -13.23
CA GLY A 256 25.06 9.23 -13.08
C GLY A 256 25.29 8.54 -11.75
N LEU A 257 24.24 8.33 -10.94
CA LEU A 257 24.37 7.64 -9.66
C LEU A 257 24.29 6.12 -9.82
N ALA A 258 25.05 5.42 -9.00
CA ALA A 258 25.09 3.96 -9.02
C ALA A 258 23.74 3.36 -8.60
N ALA A 259 23.36 2.21 -9.15
CA ALA A 259 22.07 1.56 -8.94
C ALA A 259 21.80 1.20 -7.45
N ASN A 260 22.84 0.97 -6.66
CA ASN A 260 22.70 0.73 -5.22
C ASN A 260 22.19 1.98 -4.46
N VAL A 261 22.43 3.20 -4.99
CA VAL A 261 21.91 4.42 -4.38
C VAL A 261 20.38 4.42 -4.43
N ALA A 262 19.79 3.99 -5.54
CA ALA A 262 18.34 3.87 -5.66
C ALA A 262 17.77 2.81 -4.69
N ALA A 263 18.37 1.63 -4.63
CA ALA A 263 17.93 0.56 -3.74
C ALA A 263 18.01 0.97 -2.26
N ASN A 264 19.12 1.61 -1.87
CA ASN A 264 19.30 2.12 -0.52
C ASN A 264 18.30 3.25 -0.20
N SER A 265 17.99 4.12 -1.16
CA SER A 265 16.97 5.17 -1.01
C SER A 265 15.59 4.58 -0.74
N ILE A 266 15.20 3.55 -1.49
CA ILE A 266 13.93 2.82 -1.27
C ILE A 266 13.93 2.18 0.13
N ALA A 267 15.05 1.60 0.56
CA ALA A 267 15.19 1.03 1.90
C ALA A 267 15.08 2.10 3.00
N ILE A 268 15.71 3.27 2.83
CA ILE A 268 15.64 4.40 3.76
C ILE A 268 14.21 4.95 3.84
N ILE A 269 13.50 5.06 2.72
CA ILE A 269 12.08 5.42 2.71
C ILE A 269 11.30 4.45 3.59
N GLY A 270 11.51 3.13 3.43
CA GLY A 270 10.83 2.11 4.25
C GLY A 270 11.13 2.27 5.75
N ALA A 271 12.39 2.47 6.13
CA ALA A 271 12.78 2.67 7.52
C ALA A 271 12.17 3.96 8.12
N ALA A 272 12.26 5.08 7.40
CA ALA A 272 11.71 6.36 7.84
C ALA A 272 10.16 6.34 7.92
N ASN A 273 9.49 5.55 7.06
CA ASN A 273 8.04 5.38 7.09
C ASN A 273 7.53 4.74 8.39
N VAL A 274 8.32 3.88 9.04
CA VAL A 274 7.96 3.34 10.37
C VAL A 274 7.82 4.49 11.36
N ILE A 275 8.81 5.38 11.41
CA ILE A 275 8.82 6.55 12.30
C ILE A 275 7.67 7.49 11.97
N GLY A 276 7.48 7.80 10.68
CA GLY A 276 6.43 8.70 10.21
C GLY A 276 5.04 8.21 10.55
N SER A 277 4.74 6.94 10.26
CA SER A 277 3.42 6.35 10.52
C SER A 277 3.08 6.29 12.01
N LEU A 278 4.04 5.95 12.88
CA LEU A 278 3.86 5.94 14.32
C LEU A 278 3.63 7.36 14.87
N SER A 279 4.46 8.30 14.41
CA SER A 279 4.35 9.72 14.83
C SER A 279 3.00 10.32 14.43
N VAL A 280 2.55 10.09 13.20
CA VAL A 280 1.26 10.58 12.72
C VAL A 280 0.08 9.88 13.39
N GLY A 281 0.18 8.58 13.67
CA GLY A 281 -0.81 7.87 14.47
C GLY A 281 -1.00 8.49 15.85
N TRP A 282 0.10 8.86 16.52
CA TRP A 282 0.07 9.54 17.82
C TRP A 282 -0.46 10.99 17.72
N LEU A 283 -0.01 11.75 16.71
CA LEU A 283 -0.48 13.11 16.46
C LEU A 283 -1.97 13.17 16.15
N GLY A 284 -2.51 12.16 15.43
CA GLY A 284 -3.92 12.10 15.06
C GLY A 284 -4.88 12.00 16.26
N GLY A 285 -4.39 11.53 17.43
CA GLY A 285 -5.13 11.55 18.68
C GLY A 285 -5.16 12.92 19.38
N ARG A 286 -4.29 13.87 18.98
CA ARG A 286 -4.08 15.18 19.66
C ARG A 286 -4.42 16.37 18.78
N HIS A 287 -4.32 16.23 17.46
CA HIS A 287 -4.51 17.31 16.51
C HIS A 287 -5.58 16.97 15.48
N ARG A 288 -6.07 17.98 14.78
CA ARG A 288 -7.04 17.78 13.69
C ARG A 288 -6.39 17.04 12.54
N MET A 289 -6.95 15.88 12.16
CA MET A 289 -6.39 15.00 11.13
C MET A 289 -6.28 15.66 9.76
N LYS A 290 -7.21 16.58 9.42
CA LYS A 290 -7.15 17.36 8.19
C LYS A 290 -5.91 18.25 8.09
N HIS A 291 -5.50 18.85 9.19
CA HIS A 291 -4.28 19.68 9.21
C HIS A 291 -3.03 18.81 9.10
N ILE A 292 -3.05 17.61 9.71
CA ILE A 292 -1.97 16.64 9.57
C ILE A 292 -1.83 16.24 8.10
N LEU A 293 -2.95 15.92 7.41
CA LEU A 293 -2.93 15.62 5.98
C LEU A 293 -2.38 16.79 5.15
N ALA A 294 -2.86 18.00 5.38
CA ALA A 294 -2.39 19.19 4.67
C ALA A 294 -0.87 19.38 4.85
N TRP A 295 -0.36 19.26 6.09
CA TRP A 295 1.07 19.33 6.36
C TRP A 295 1.88 18.22 5.70
N LEU A 296 1.40 16.98 5.72
CA LEU A 296 2.08 15.86 5.06
C LEU A 296 2.22 16.10 3.56
N TYR A 297 1.17 16.56 2.88
CA TYR A 297 1.21 16.84 1.45
C TYR A 297 2.07 18.08 1.14
N ALA A 298 1.98 19.15 1.94
CA ALA A 298 2.83 20.33 1.76
C ALA A 298 4.32 20.02 1.97
N THR A 299 4.65 19.26 3.02
CA THR A 299 6.03 18.80 3.27
C THR A 299 6.54 17.95 2.11
N ARG A 300 5.72 17.05 1.55
CA ARG A 300 6.08 16.25 0.38
C ARG A 300 6.44 17.13 -0.81
N ALA A 301 5.60 18.13 -1.14
CA ALA A 301 5.89 19.08 -2.20
C ALA A 301 7.22 19.83 -1.96
N ALA A 302 7.45 20.30 -0.73
CA ALA A 302 8.69 20.99 -0.38
C ALA A 302 9.91 20.07 -0.53
N VAL A 303 9.83 18.82 -0.09
CA VAL A 303 10.93 17.85 -0.21
C VAL A 303 11.22 17.54 -1.69
N ILE A 304 10.21 17.43 -2.56
CA ILE A 304 10.42 17.24 -4.00
C ILE A 304 11.10 18.47 -4.61
N VAL A 305 10.68 19.69 -4.24
CA VAL A 305 11.36 20.92 -4.69
C VAL A 305 12.83 20.91 -4.24
N CYS A 306 13.12 20.58 -3.00
CA CYS A 306 14.51 20.41 -2.54
C CYS A 306 15.26 19.36 -3.37
N TYR A 307 14.64 18.21 -3.66
CA TYR A 307 15.25 17.19 -4.51
C TYR A 307 15.63 17.74 -5.88
N LEU A 308 14.76 18.54 -6.51
CA LEU A 308 15.04 19.10 -7.83
C LEU A 308 16.17 20.16 -7.83
N LEU A 309 16.27 20.93 -6.76
CA LEU A 309 17.23 22.03 -6.63
C LEU A 309 18.62 21.61 -6.12
N MET A 310 18.69 20.50 -5.37
CA MET A 310 19.94 20.05 -4.77
C MET A 310 20.82 19.30 -5.77
N PRO A 311 22.17 19.35 -5.61
CA PRO A 311 23.10 18.51 -6.37
C PRO A 311 22.74 17.02 -6.17
N LYS A 312 22.80 16.26 -7.24
CA LYS A 312 22.49 14.81 -7.24
C LYS A 312 23.68 14.00 -6.70
N THR A 313 23.88 14.05 -5.40
CA THR A 313 24.86 13.21 -4.67
C THR A 313 24.13 12.11 -3.90
N ALA A 314 24.80 10.99 -3.63
CA ALA A 314 24.20 9.91 -2.85
C ALA A 314 23.68 10.38 -1.49
N LEU A 315 24.44 11.24 -0.78
CA LEU A 315 24.05 11.78 0.52
C LEU A 315 22.75 12.60 0.43
N ASN A 316 22.67 13.54 -0.53
CA ASN A 316 21.50 14.38 -0.72
C ASN A 316 20.27 13.54 -1.05
N VAL A 317 20.42 12.52 -1.90
CA VAL A 317 19.34 11.58 -2.24
C VAL A 317 18.91 10.79 -1.02
N TYR A 318 19.80 10.33 -0.15
CA TYR A 318 19.46 9.64 1.09
C TYR A 318 18.72 10.55 2.09
N LEU A 319 19.12 11.81 2.21
CA LEU A 319 18.42 12.79 3.06
C LEU A 319 17.00 13.05 2.55
N VAL A 320 16.84 13.23 1.24
CA VAL A 320 15.54 13.36 0.59
C VAL A 320 14.70 12.09 0.79
N ALA A 321 15.27 10.92 0.61
CA ALA A 321 14.60 9.64 0.81
C ALA A 321 14.10 9.49 2.27
N ALA A 322 14.91 9.88 3.26
CA ALA A 322 14.50 9.87 4.66
C ALA A 322 13.34 10.85 4.92
N ALA A 323 13.41 12.07 4.39
CA ALA A 323 12.35 13.08 4.54
C ALA A 323 11.04 12.64 3.85
N LEU A 324 11.11 12.08 2.63
CA LEU A 324 9.95 11.50 1.95
C LEU A 324 9.38 10.32 2.72
N GLY A 325 10.25 9.46 3.27
CA GLY A 325 9.86 8.29 4.04
C GLY A 325 8.98 8.63 5.23
N VAL A 326 9.28 9.69 5.98
CA VAL A 326 8.44 10.17 7.11
C VAL A 326 7.01 10.48 6.66
N SER A 327 6.81 11.00 5.46
CA SER A 327 5.47 11.30 4.92
C SER A 327 4.89 10.18 4.03
N TRP A 328 5.60 9.08 3.81
CA TRP A 328 5.32 8.06 2.78
C TRP A 328 3.89 7.50 2.86
N LEU A 329 3.62 6.63 3.82
CA LEU A 329 2.29 6.09 4.11
C LEU A 329 1.66 6.72 5.37
N ALA A 330 2.26 7.77 5.90
CA ALA A 330 1.76 8.47 7.08
C ALA A 330 0.39 9.15 6.83
N THR A 331 -0.03 9.30 5.57
CA THR A 331 -1.37 9.78 5.20
C THR A 331 -2.48 8.76 5.45
N VAL A 332 -2.15 7.46 5.59
CA VAL A 332 -3.12 6.36 5.76
C VAL A 332 -3.91 6.47 7.07
N PRO A 333 -3.28 6.60 8.27
CA PRO A 333 -4.01 6.68 9.52
C PRO A 333 -4.99 7.86 9.61
N PRO A 334 -4.62 9.11 9.26
CA PRO A 334 -5.56 10.23 9.33
C PRO A 334 -6.67 10.13 8.27
N THR A 335 -6.42 9.57 7.08
CA THR A 335 -7.47 9.33 6.09
C THR A 335 -8.51 8.34 6.60
N ALA A 336 -8.09 7.18 7.12
CA ALA A 336 -8.99 6.20 7.71
C ALA A 336 -9.75 6.78 8.92
N GLY A 337 -9.07 7.55 9.77
CA GLY A 337 -9.67 8.23 10.91
C GLY A 337 -10.74 9.24 10.51
N LEU A 338 -10.51 10.02 9.45
CA LEU A 338 -11.51 10.98 8.93
C LEU A 338 -12.72 10.27 8.31
N VAL A 339 -12.52 9.18 7.56
CA VAL A 339 -13.63 8.35 7.07
C VAL A 339 -14.47 7.83 8.23
N GLY A 340 -13.81 7.34 9.29
CA GLY A 340 -14.48 6.89 10.51
C GLY A 340 -15.24 7.98 11.24
N LYS A 341 -14.69 9.21 11.34
CA LYS A 341 -15.38 10.38 11.93
C LYS A 341 -16.59 10.84 11.12
N LEU A 342 -16.48 10.80 9.78
CA LEU A 342 -17.57 11.26 8.89
C LEU A 342 -18.75 10.28 8.86
N PHE A 343 -18.48 8.97 8.77
CA PHE A 343 -19.49 7.97 8.44
C PHE A 343 -19.70 6.89 9.51
N GLY A 344 -18.91 6.92 10.58
CA GLY A 344 -18.92 5.88 11.61
C GLY A 344 -18.13 4.63 11.21
N THR A 345 -18.15 3.62 12.09
CA THR A 345 -17.28 2.43 11.96
C THR A 345 -17.92 1.28 11.20
N ARG A 346 -19.26 1.27 11.04
CA ARG A 346 -20.02 0.13 10.48
C ARG A 346 -19.56 -0.30 9.09
N TYR A 347 -19.36 0.67 8.19
CA TYR A 347 -18.91 0.44 6.81
C TYR A 347 -17.54 1.07 6.53
N LEU A 348 -16.75 1.27 7.59
CA LEU A 348 -15.43 1.91 7.50
C LEU A 348 -14.53 1.18 6.51
N THR A 349 -14.48 -0.14 6.56
CA THR A 349 -13.64 -0.94 5.67
C THR A 349 -13.98 -0.72 4.20
N THR A 350 -15.28 -0.70 3.87
CA THR A 350 -15.73 -0.48 2.49
C THR A 350 -15.44 0.94 2.03
N LEU A 351 -15.76 1.94 2.84
CA LEU A 351 -15.57 3.35 2.49
C LEU A 351 -14.07 3.70 2.41
N PHE A 352 -13.26 3.23 3.34
CA PHE A 352 -11.83 3.40 3.27
C PHE A 352 -11.21 2.60 2.09
N GLY A 353 -11.73 1.41 1.80
CA GLY A 353 -11.36 0.63 0.62
C GLY A 353 -11.58 1.37 -0.70
N LEU A 354 -12.65 2.18 -0.80
CA LEU A 354 -12.86 3.04 -1.98
C LEU A 354 -11.82 4.17 -2.08
N THR A 355 -11.40 4.75 -0.95
CA THR A 355 -10.29 5.73 -0.98
C THR A 355 -8.98 5.06 -1.41
N LEU A 356 -8.74 3.82 -0.98
CA LEU A 356 -7.61 3.02 -1.46
C LEU A 356 -7.68 2.74 -2.96
N LEU A 357 -8.87 2.52 -3.52
CA LEU A 357 -9.04 2.37 -4.98
C LEU A 357 -8.60 3.66 -5.70
N SER A 358 -8.98 4.83 -5.20
CA SER A 358 -8.50 6.10 -5.76
C SER A 358 -6.97 6.25 -5.68
N HIS A 359 -6.36 5.78 -4.60
CA HIS A 359 -4.91 5.70 -4.47
C HIS A 359 -4.30 4.80 -5.57
N GLN A 360 -4.91 3.65 -5.87
CA GLN A 360 -4.38 2.77 -6.90
C GLN A 360 -4.58 3.32 -8.32
N ILE A 361 -5.68 4.05 -8.56
CA ILE A 361 -5.86 4.79 -9.81
C ILE A 361 -4.76 5.86 -9.96
N GLY A 362 -4.49 6.63 -8.91
CA GLY A 362 -3.35 7.55 -8.88
C GLY A 362 -2.02 6.84 -9.14
N GLY A 363 -1.82 5.68 -8.50
CA GLY A 363 -0.63 4.85 -8.68
C GLY A 363 -0.46 4.34 -10.12
N PHE A 364 -1.55 3.98 -10.79
CA PHE A 364 -1.52 3.63 -12.21
C PHE A 364 -0.94 4.79 -13.04
N PHE A 365 -1.49 6.00 -12.87
CA PHE A 365 -1.02 7.17 -13.62
C PHE A 365 0.42 7.54 -13.26
N GLY A 366 0.82 7.48 -12.00
CA GLY A 366 2.18 7.79 -11.59
C GLY A 366 3.23 6.85 -12.22
N ALA A 367 2.96 5.55 -12.21
CA ALA A 367 3.83 4.57 -12.84
C ALA A 367 3.85 4.68 -14.36
N TRP A 368 2.69 4.84 -15.01
CA TRP A 368 2.58 4.89 -16.46
C TRP A 368 3.14 6.18 -17.05
N LEU A 369 2.73 7.35 -16.52
CA LEU A 369 3.16 8.65 -17.06
C LEU A 369 4.66 8.89 -16.91
N GLY A 370 5.29 8.34 -15.86
CA GLY A 370 6.75 8.34 -15.75
C GLY A 370 7.44 7.63 -16.93
N GLY A 371 6.90 6.47 -17.32
CA GLY A 371 7.42 5.74 -18.48
C GLY A 371 7.19 6.46 -19.81
N VAL A 372 6.02 7.06 -19.98
CA VAL A 372 5.69 7.89 -21.17
C VAL A 372 6.63 9.10 -21.25
N ALA A 373 6.86 9.78 -20.12
CA ALA A 373 7.77 10.92 -20.05
C ALA A 373 9.18 10.54 -20.49
N MET A 374 9.69 9.44 -19.96
CA MET A 374 11.02 8.96 -20.31
C MET A 374 11.11 8.56 -21.78
N ALA A 375 10.10 7.89 -22.33
CA ALA A 375 10.08 7.46 -23.72
C ALA A 375 9.99 8.62 -24.71
N GLN A 376 9.23 9.68 -24.39
CA GLN A 376 8.99 10.79 -25.32
C GLN A 376 9.94 11.96 -25.13
N LEU A 377 10.33 12.26 -23.90
CA LEU A 377 11.10 13.45 -23.54
C LEU A 377 12.52 13.13 -23.03
N GLY A 378 12.85 11.87 -22.81
CA GLY A 378 14.14 11.45 -22.23
C GLY A 378 14.35 11.95 -20.79
N SER A 379 13.30 12.38 -20.09
CA SER A 379 13.39 13.02 -18.78
C SER A 379 12.13 12.79 -17.96
N TYR A 380 12.27 12.73 -16.64
CA TYR A 380 11.15 12.66 -15.68
C TYR A 380 10.71 14.05 -15.18
N GLN A 381 11.33 15.13 -15.63
CA GLN A 381 11.21 16.46 -15.02
C GLN A 381 9.77 16.98 -14.96
N TRP A 382 8.97 16.82 -16.02
CA TRP A 382 7.58 17.28 -15.99
C TRP A 382 6.70 16.46 -15.05
N VAL A 383 7.02 15.16 -14.82
CA VAL A 383 6.28 14.32 -13.87
C VAL A 383 6.57 14.77 -12.44
N TRP A 384 7.82 15.17 -12.15
CA TRP A 384 8.17 15.80 -10.89
C TRP A 384 7.39 17.10 -10.65
N TYR A 385 7.25 17.95 -11.65
CA TYR A 385 6.44 19.17 -11.54
C TYR A 385 4.95 18.85 -11.34
N ALA A 386 4.42 17.85 -12.04
CA ALA A 386 3.06 17.40 -11.84
C ALA A 386 2.85 16.86 -10.42
N ASP A 387 3.81 16.11 -9.88
CA ASP A 387 3.76 15.57 -8.52
C ASP A 387 3.78 16.68 -7.46
N ILE A 388 4.59 17.73 -7.62
CA ILE A 388 4.56 18.94 -6.79
C ILE A 388 3.18 19.60 -6.85
N GLY A 389 2.65 19.81 -8.05
CA GLY A 389 1.34 20.44 -8.25
C GLY A 389 0.21 19.63 -7.58
N LEU A 390 0.21 18.32 -7.77
CA LEU A 390 -0.73 17.42 -7.14
C LEU A 390 -0.61 17.44 -5.60
N ALA A 391 0.62 17.43 -5.06
CA ALA A 391 0.85 17.47 -3.62
C ALA A 391 0.37 18.79 -3.00
N LEU A 392 0.61 19.93 -3.65
CA LEU A 392 0.10 21.22 -3.21
C LEU A 392 -1.44 21.27 -3.30
N ALA A 393 -2.03 20.79 -4.38
CA ALA A 393 -3.48 20.67 -4.52
C ALA A 393 -4.07 19.78 -3.40
N ALA A 394 -3.45 18.63 -3.11
CA ALA A 394 -3.87 17.75 -2.03
C ALA A 394 -3.77 18.42 -0.65
N ALA A 395 -2.74 19.23 -0.41
CA ALA A 395 -2.63 20.01 0.82
C ALA A 395 -3.79 21.00 0.96
N VAL A 396 -4.11 21.74 -0.11
CA VAL A 396 -5.20 22.73 -0.11
C VAL A 396 -6.57 22.07 0.06
N VAL A 397 -6.87 21.00 -0.68
CA VAL A 397 -8.18 20.33 -0.60
C VAL A 397 -8.35 19.57 0.72
N SER A 398 -7.30 19.32 1.47
CA SER A 398 -7.39 18.73 2.81
C SER A 398 -7.93 19.71 3.85
N LEU A 399 -7.71 21.01 3.71
CA LEU A 399 -8.09 22.04 4.69
C LEU A 399 -9.61 22.17 4.91
N PRO A 400 -10.50 22.17 3.87
CA PRO A 400 -11.93 22.29 4.04
C PRO A 400 -12.62 20.99 4.54
N ILE A 401 -11.90 19.88 4.71
CA ILE A 401 -12.47 18.63 5.20
C ILE A 401 -13.10 18.84 6.57
N ARG A 402 -14.34 18.37 6.75
CA ARG A 402 -15.01 18.37 8.06
C ARG A 402 -14.51 17.21 8.91
N GLU A 403 -14.36 17.47 10.20
CA GLU A 403 -14.01 16.44 11.20
C GLU A 403 -15.15 16.13 12.15
N ALA A 404 -16.37 16.14 11.66
CA ALA A 404 -17.56 15.83 12.42
C ALA A 404 -18.45 14.85 11.66
N ALA A 405 -19.18 14.04 12.39
CA ALA A 405 -20.17 13.15 11.81
C ALA A 405 -21.16 13.95 10.95
N ILE A 406 -21.58 13.35 9.83
CA ILE A 406 -22.62 13.92 8.98
C ILE A 406 -23.92 13.82 9.77
N MET A 407 -24.36 14.94 10.37
CA MET A 407 -25.66 15.04 10.99
C MET A 407 -26.73 14.91 9.90
N ARG A 408 -27.61 13.94 10.03
CA ARG A 408 -28.81 13.85 9.21
C ARG A 408 -29.84 14.86 9.68
N PRO A 409 -30.62 15.47 8.76
CA PRO A 409 -31.86 16.04 9.17
C PRO A 409 -32.67 14.91 9.84
N ALA A 410 -33.09 15.15 11.07
CA ALA A 410 -34.05 14.26 11.72
C ALA A 410 -35.20 14.05 10.72
N VAL A 411 -35.45 12.78 10.39
CA VAL A 411 -36.72 12.43 9.72
C VAL A 411 -37.79 12.96 10.66
N ARG A 412 -38.47 14.07 10.28
CA ARG A 412 -39.67 14.53 10.94
C ARG A 412 -40.54 13.29 11.03
N ALA A 413 -40.80 12.85 12.25
CA ALA A 413 -41.81 11.87 12.51
C ALA A 413 -43.11 12.43 11.87
N ALA A 414 -43.44 11.96 10.68
CA ALA A 414 -44.77 12.09 10.11
C ALA A 414 -45.58 11.04 10.84
N GLY A 415 -46.20 11.51 11.92
CA GLY A 415 -47.01 10.72 12.81
C GLY A 415 -47.84 11.65 13.67
N ALA A 416 -48.88 12.20 13.12
CA ALA A 416 -50.09 12.59 13.82
C ALA A 416 -51.25 12.35 12.88
#